data_e7431b76fdf48d124096065a617ffbff
#
_entry.id   e7431b76fdf48d124096065a617ffbff
#
_cell.length_a   1.000
_cell.length_b   1.000
_cell.length_c   1.000
_cell.angle_alpha   90.00
_cell.angle_beta   90.00
_cell.angle_gamma   90.00
#
_symmetry.space_group_name_H-M   'P 1'
#
loop_
_entity.id
_entity.type
_entity.pdbx_description
1 polymer ?
#
loop_
_entity_poly.entity_id
_entity_poly.type
_entity_poly.pdbx_seq_one_letter_code
_entity_poly.pdbx_strand_id
1 'polypeptide(L)'
;MPKVLFVSQDTVKKRCQIGIGDDLDVKKYTVSLATYDSLRCPVRGSEIGEEAMELICTEDESFRAIRKAYTYLADHDRSKYALKMRLIQAGFSKEASELAVRRCVEHGYLDEPRQLERAVEREANYKLRGRYYIKRHLAGKGYSLSDIDRAIDLLVDRGDIDFDENFDRLCEKRGIESDEDRTSLKYRFGYKI
;
A
#
# COMPACT_ATOMS: atom_id res chain seq x y z
N MET A 1 -12.06 1.61 36.87
CA MET A 1 -10.96 1.43 35.88
C MET A 1 -11.09 0.06 35.24
N PRO A 2 -10.83 -0.09 33.95
CA PRO A 2 -10.87 -1.41 33.31
C PRO A 2 -9.79 -2.32 33.87
N LYS A 3 -10.09 -3.63 33.97
CA LYS A 3 -9.19 -4.62 34.59
C LYS A 3 -8.62 -5.57 33.54
N VAL A 4 -7.40 -6.02 33.77
CA VAL A 4 -6.77 -7.08 32.99
C VAL A 4 -7.37 -8.42 33.39
N LEU A 5 -7.90 -9.16 32.41
CA LEU A 5 -8.52 -10.46 32.63
C LEU A 5 -7.60 -11.61 32.25
N PHE A 6 -6.77 -11.42 31.25
CA PHE A 6 -5.73 -12.38 30.88
C PHE A 6 -4.58 -11.69 30.15
N VAL A 7 -3.42 -12.36 30.15
CA VAL A 7 -2.22 -11.98 29.41
C VAL A 7 -1.68 -13.22 28.73
N SER A 8 -1.30 -13.12 27.46
CA SER A 8 -0.66 -14.17 26.70
C SER A 8 0.52 -13.59 25.92
N GLN A 9 1.73 -14.09 26.18
CA GLN A 9 2.96 -13.62 25.56
C GLN A 9 3.39 -14.57 24.43
N ASP A 10 3.74 -14.00 23.29
CA ASP A 10 4.38 -14.68 22.17
C ASP A 10 5.82 -14.13 22.04
N THR A 11 6.76 -14.79 22.66
CA THR A 11 8.15 -14.37 22.69
C THR A 11 8.83 -14.46 21.32
N VAL A 12 8.40 -15.39 20.46
CA VAL A 12 8.89 -15.56 19.09
C VAL A 12 8.51 -14.35 18.24
N LYS A 13 7.26 -13.93 18.32
CA LYS A 13 6.75 -12.77 17.58
C LYS A 13 6.94 -11.45 18.34
N LYS A 14 7.58 -11.48 19.51
CA LYS A 14 7.85 -10.33 20.38
C LYS A 14 6.61 -9.47 20.65
N ARG A 15 5.47 -10.11 20.91
CA ARG A 15 4.18 -9.47 21.16
C ARG A 15 3.43 -10.11 22.32
N CYS A 16 2.54 -9.33 22.93
CA CYS A 16 1.69 -9.73 24.02
C CYS A 16 0.22 -9.45 23.67
N GLN A 17 -0.68 -10.37 24.00
CA GLN A 17 -2.12 -10.14 23.95
C GLN A 17 -2.61 -9.90 25.38
N ILE A 18 -3.33 -8.80 25.58
CA ILE A 18 -3.91 -8.41 26.86
C ILE A 18 -5.44 -8.37 26.67
N GLY A 19 -6.16 -9.14 27.48
CA GLY A 19 -7.62 -9.05 27.57
C GLY A 19 -7.99 -8.06 28.66
N ILE A 20 -8.72 -7.00 28.28
CA ILE A 20 -9.15 -5.94 29.20
C ILE A 20 -10.67 -5.80 29.11
N GLY A 21 -11.31 -5.66 30.26
CA GLY A 21 -12.76 -5.49 30.32
C GLY A 21 -13.34 -5.90 31.68
N ASP A 22 -14.54 -6.42 31.66
CA ASP A 22 -15.24 -7.07 32.77
C ASP A 22 -15.65 -8.49 32.38
N ASP A 23 -16.33 -9.20 33.29
CA ASP A 23 -16.71 -10.60 33.06
C ASP A 23 -17.71 -10.81 31.89
N LEU A 24 -18.32 -9.74 31.38
CA LEU A 24 -19.33 -9.77 30.31
C LEU A 24 -18.79 -9.29 28.97
N ASP A 25 -17.83 -8.35 28.96
CA ASP A 25 -17.25 -7.79 27.74
C ASP A 25 -15.72 -7.70 27.83
N VAL A 26 -15.05 -8.60 27.12
CA VAL A 26 -13.58 -8.70 27.08
C VAL A 26 -13.05 -8.26 25.71
N LYS A 27 -12.37 -7.14 25.65
CA LYS A 27 -11.62 -6.73 24.46
C LYS A 27 -10.18 -7.22 24.51
N LYS A 28 -9.73 -7.78 23.37
CA LYS A 28 -8.35 -8.27 23.20
C LYS A 28 -7.52 -7.22 22.49
N TYR A 29 -6.42 -6.84 23.10
CA TYR A 29 -5.46 -5.88 22.55
C TYR A 29 -4.13 -6.58 22.31
N THR A 30 -3.44 -6.20 21.24
CA THR A 30 -2.10 -6.71 20.90
C THR A 30 -1.10 -5.59 21.06
N VAL A 31 -0.09 -5.80 21.89
CA VAL A 31 1.02 -4.86 22.10
C VAL A 31 2.35 -5.57 21.90
N SER A 32 3.45 -4.82 21.71
CA SER A 32 4.81 -5.38 21.73
C SER A 32 5.19 -5.81 23.15
N LEU A 33 6.18 -6.71 23.28
CA LEU A 33 6.71 -7.03 24.59
C LEU A 33 7.36 -5.81 25.25
N ALA A 34 7.99 -4.93 24.46
CA ALA A 34 8.57 -3.69 24.98
C ALA A 34 7.53 -2.77 25.62
N THR A 35 6.35 -2.61 24.99
CA THR A 35 5.25 -1.85 25.56
C THR A 35 4.68 -2.55 26.80
N TYR A 36 4.51 -3.88 26.75
CA TYR A 36 4.09 -4.64 27.92
C TYR A 36 5.02 -4.46 29.12
N ASP A 37 6.33 -4.46 28.89
CA ASP A 37 7.34 -4.22 29.93
C ASP A 37 7.27 -2.77 30.45
N SER A 38 7.07 -1.78 29.57
CA SER A 38 6.91 -0.37 29.98
C SER A 38 5.66 -0.13 30.83
N LEU A 39 4.63 -0.94 30.67
CA LEU A 39 3.41 -0.97 31.48
C LEU A 39 3.62 -1.69 32.83
N ARG A 40 4.85 -2.07 33.17
CA ARG A 40 5.22 -2.83 34.40
C ARG A 40 4.60 -4.22 34.45
N CYS A 41 4.48 -4.88 33.29
CA CYS A 41 4.00 -6.25 33.15
C CYS A 41 2.65 -6.49 33.88
N PRO A 42 1.56 -5.81 33.49
CA PRO A 42 0.30 -5.95 34.17
C PRO A 42 -0.19 -7.40 34.15
N VAL A 43 -0.66 -7.91 35.27
CA VAL A 43 -1.15 -9.28 35.44
C VAL A 43 -2.67 -9.29 35.59
N ARG A 44 -3.27 -10.47 35.57
CA ARG A 44 -4.71 -10.62 35.80
C ARG A 44 -5.13 -9.95 37.11
N GLY A 45 -6.15 -9.09 37.03
CA GLY A 45 -6.66 -8.28 38.13
C GLY A 45 -6.04 -6.89 38.25
N SER A 46 -4.95 -6.60 37.51
CA SER A 46 -4.38 -5.25 37.45
C SER A 46 -5.38 -4.25 36.88
N GLU A 47 -5.47 -3.08 37.46
CA GLU A 47 -6.22 -1.95 36.89
C GLU A 47 -5.36 -1.19 35.90
N ILE A 48 -5.97 -0.77 34.79
CA ILE A 48 -5.29 -0.02 33.73
C ILE A 48 -5.75 1.46 33.80
N GLY A 49 -4.81 2.36 34.01
CA GLY A 49 -5.06 3.80 33.97
C GLY A 49 -5.28 4.31 32.53
N GLU A 50 -5.77 5.55 32.41
CA GLU A 50 -6.11 6.15 31.11
C GLU A 50 -4.92 6.23 30.16
N GLU A 51 -3.76 6.70 30.61
CA GLU A 51 -2.54 6.80 29.78
C GLU A 51 -2.08 5.43 29.27
N ALA A 52 -2.10 4.41 30.13
CA ALA A 52 -1.76 3.04 29.76
C ALA A 52 -2.78 2.45 28.76
N MET A 53 -4.05 2.78 28.93
CA MET A 53 -5.10 2.35 28.01
C MET A 53 -4.96 3.01 26.64
N GLU A 54 -4.64 4.30 26.58
CA GLU A 54 -4.37 5.01 25.33
C GLU A 54 -3.19 4.39 24.58
N LEU A 55 -2.08 4.11 25.26
CA LEU A 55 -0.92 3.45 24.68
C LEU A 55 -1.26 2.07 24.12
N ILE A 56 -2.02 1.26 24.88
CA ILE A 56 -2.48 -0.08 24.46
C ILE A 56 -3.37 0.02 23.21
N CYS A 57 -4.31 0.95 23.19
CA CYS A 57 -5.23 1.14 22.05
C CYS A 57 -4.48 1.58 20.79
N THR A 58 -3.56 2.52 20.90
CA THR A 58 -2.76 3.04 19.77
C THR A 58 -1.88 1.96 19.18
N GLU A 59 -1.25 1.15 20.00
CA GLU A 59 -0.38 0.08 19.51
C GLU A 59 -1.19 -1.08 18.90
N ASP A 60 -2.30 -1.46 19.52
CA ASP A 60 -3.21 -2.47 18.94
C ASP A 60 -3.75 -2.02 17.58
N GLU A 61 -4.15 -0.76 17.46
CA GLU A 61 -4.56 -0.19 16.18
C GLU A 61 -3.47 -0.34 15.13
N SER A 62 -2.22 -0.04 15.50
CA SER A 62 -1.06 -0.20 14.62
C SER A 62 -0.88 -1.64 14.16
N PHE A 63 -0.97 -2.63 15.05
CA PHE A 63 -0.92 -4.05 14.69
C PHE A 63 -2.05 -4.46 13.75
N ARG A 64 -3.26 -3.98 14.00
CA ARG A 64 -4.42 -4.26 13.14
C ARG A 64 -4.25 -3.63 11.76
N ALA A 65 -3.76 -2.39 11.69
CA ALA A 65 -3.47 -1.69 10.44
C ALA A 65 -2.43 -2.42 9.60
N ILE A 66 -1.30 -2.87 10.21
CA ILE A 66 -0.25 -3.63 9.53
C ILE A 66 -0.81 -4.94 8.96
N ARG A 67 -1.58 -5.69 9.73
CA ARG A 67 -2.19 -6.94 9.27
C ARG A 67 -3.17 -6.69 8.11
N LYS A 68 -3.95 -5.62 8.20
CA LYS A 68 -4.88 -5.24 7.12
C LYS A 68 -4.13 -4.79 5.85
N ALA A 69 -3.00 -4.10 6.00
CA ALA A 69 -2.14 -3.72 4.88
C ALA A 69 -1.63 -4.96 4.12
N TYR A 70 -1.16 -5.99 4.82
CA TYR A 70 -0.74 -7.24 4.19
C TYR A 70 -1.87 -7.92 3.41
N THR A 71 -3.09 -7.93 3.96
CA THR A 71 -4.26 -8.44 3.24
C THR A 71 -4.51 -7.67 1.94
N TYR A 72 -4.43 -6.34 1.99
CA TYR A 72 -4.65 -5.51 0.81
C TYR A 72 -3.57 -5.66 -0.27
N LEU A 73 -2.32 -5.93 0.13
CA LEU A 73 -1.21 -6.17 -0.82
C LEU A 73 -1.23 -7.58 -1.40
N ALA A 74 -1.79 -8.56 -0.67
CA ALA A 74 -1.97 -9.92 -1.19
C ALA A 74 -2.97 -9.97 -2.36
N ASP A 75 -3.96 -9.08 -2.35
CA ASP A 75 -4.97 -9.02 -3.41
C ASP A 75 -4.44 -8.33 -4.68
N HIS A 76 -3.77 -7.19 -4.53
CA HIS A 76 -3.34 -6.35 -5.65
C HIS A 76 -2.13 -5.48 -5.31
N ASP A 77 -1.26 -5.26 -6.29
CA ASP A 77 -0.21 -4.23 -6.25
C ASP A 77 -0.84 -2.84 -6.05
N ARG A 78 -0.29 -2.08 -5.10
CA ARG A 78 -0.76 -0.72 -4.75
C ARG A 78 0.42 0.20 -4.51
N SER A 79 0.26 1.49 -4.87
CA SER A 79 1.21 2.51 -4.44
C SER A 79 1.14 2.73 -2.93
N LYS A 80 2.21 3.27 -2.33
CA LYS A 80 2.24 3.68 -0.90
C LYS A 80 1.06 4.57 -0.56
N TYR A 81 0.79 5.54 -1.43
CA TYR A 81 -0.34 6.47 -1.26
C TYR A 81 -1.68 5.74 -1.28
N ALA A 82 -1.91 4.88 -2.28
CA ALA A 82 -3.17 4.14 -2.40
C ALA A 82 -3.40 3.19 -1.22
N LEU A 83 -2.35 2.52 -0.73
CA LEU A 83 -2.42 1.66 0.46
C LEU A 83 -2.77 2.47 1.70
N LYS A 84 -2.09 3.61 1.93
CA LYS A 84 -2.37 4.52 3.05
C LYS A 84 -3.81 5.00 3.03
N MET A 85 -4.28 5.52 1.88
CA MET A 85 -5.66 6.01 1.75
C MET A 85 -6.70 4.90 1.99
N ARG A 86 -6.40 3.68 1.54
CA ARG A 86 -7.28 2.53 1.77
C ARG A 86 -7.39 2.14 3.24
N LEU A 87 -6.28 2.25 4.00
CA LEU A 87 -6.28 2.00 5.44
C LEU A 87 -7.08 3.09 6.18
N ILE A 88 -6.89 4.36 5.83
CA ILE A 88 -7.67 5.47 6.40
C ILE A 88 -9.17 5.29 6.13
N GLN A 89 -9.55 4.91 4.91
CA GLN A 89 -10.95 4.60 4.56
C GLN A 89 -11.51 3.40 5.33
N ALA A 90 -10.64 2.48 5.77
CA ALA A 90 -11.03 1.35 6.61
C ALA A 90 -11.15 1.72 8.11
N GLY A 91 -10.98 3.00 8.46
CA GLY A 91 -11.16 3.53 9.82
C GLY A 91 -9.90 3.55 10.68
N PHE A 92 -8.71 3.32 10.09
CA PHE A 92 -7.44 3.47 10.81
C PHE A 92 -7.00 4.93 10.86
N SER A 93 -6.35 5.34 11.96
CA SER A 93 -5.72 6.64 12.09
C SER A 93 -4.65 6.86 11.02
N LYS A 94 -4.31 8.13 10.77
CA LYS A 94 -3.26 8.48 9.80
C LYS A 94 -1.92 7.90 10.24
N GLU A 95 -1.61 7.97 11.52
CA GLU A 95 -0.38 7.50 12.15
C GLU A 95 -0.23 5.97 12.02
N ALA A 96 -1.26 5.21 12.36
CA ALA A 96 -1.29 3.76 12.22
C ALA A 96 -1.18 3.34 10.75
N SER A 97 -1.83 4.08 9.83
CA SER A 97 -1.77 3.82 8.39
C SER A 97 -0.37 4.09 7.82
N GLU A 98 0.29 5.17 8.21
CA GLU A 98 1.67 5.49 7.81
C GLU A 98 2.67 4.46 8.35
N LEU A 99 2.52 4.05 9.60
CA LEU A 99 3.34 3.00 10.19
C LEU A 99 3.16 1.68 9.43
N ALA A 100 1.93 1.30 9.09
CA ALA A 100 1.63 0.08 8.35
C ALA A 100 2.28 0.09 6.97
N VAL A 101 2.19 1.20 6.21
CA VAL A 101 2.85 1.36 4.91
C VAL A 101 4.37 1.22 5.03
N ARG A 102 4.98 1.92 6.01
CA ARG A 102 6.43 1.84 6.27
C ARG A 102 6.86 0.40 6.56
N ARG A 103 6.13 -0.33 7.40
CA ARG A 103 6.40 -1.74 7.70
C ARG A 103 6.31 -2.64 6.47
N CYS A 104 5.34 -2.40 5.58
CA CYS A 104 5.24 -3.15 4.32
C CYS A 104 6.46 -2.92 3.42
N VAL A 105 7.00 -1.70 3.38
CA VAL A 105 8.23 -1.38 2.64
C VAL A 105 9.45 -2.06 3.28
N GLU A 106 9.64 -1.91 4.60
CA GLU A 106 10.75 -2.50 5.35
C GLU A 106 10.83 -4.02 5.22
N HIS A 107 9.70 -4.68 5.15
CA HIS A 107 9.63 -6.14 4.98
C HIS A 107 9.58 -6.60 3.52
N GLY A 108 9.71 -5.70 2.54
CA GLY A 108 9.72 -6.02 1.12
C GLY A 108 8.38 -6.45 0.53
N TYR A 109 7.27 -6.29 1.26
CA TYR A 109 5.92 -6.55 0.74
C TYR A 109 5.43 -5.47 -0.22
N LEU A 110 6.03 -4.29 -0.18
CA LEU A 110 5.74 -3.17 -1.05
C LEU A 110 7.03 -2.62 -1.66
N ASP A 111 7.31 -3.04 -2.90
CA ASP A 111 8.40 -2.54 -3.74
C ASP A 111 7.79 -1.66 -4.85
N GLU A 112 7.56 -0.40 -4.50
CA GLU A 112 6.87 0.55 -5.40
C GLU A 112 7.63 0.81 -6.71
N PRO A 113 8.97 0.97 -6.74
CA PRO A 113 9.71 1.11 -7.99
C PRO A 113 9.49 -0.06 -8.94
N ARG A 114 9.66 -1.29 -8.47
CA ARG A 114 9.48 -2.50 -9.28
C ARG A 114 8.04 -2.72 -9.72
N GLN A 115 7.08 -2.39 -8.87
CA GLN A 115 5.64 -2.44 -9.23
C GLN A 115 5.32 -1.41 -10.31
N LEU A 116 5.92 -0.21 -10.23
CA LEU A 116 5.73 0.86 -11.19
C LEU A 116 6.33 0.51 -12.57
N GLU A 117 7.56 -0.02 -12.61
CA GLU A 117 8.17 -0.51 -13.86
C GLU A 117 7.27 -1.53 -14.57
N ARG A 118 6.81 -2.56 -13.84
CA ARG A 118 5.86 -3.57 -14.39
C ARG A 118 4.54 -2.96 -14.85
N ALA A 119 4.04 -1.96 -14.13
CA ALA A 119 2.80 -1.28 -14.52
C ALA A 119 2.99 -0.45 -15.80
N VAL A 120 4.10 0.26 -15.93
CA VAL A 120 4.45 1.03 -17.13
C VAL A 120 4.61 0.10 -18.33
N GLU A 121 5.40 -0.97 -18.20
CA GLU A 121 5.62 -1.96 -19.26
C GLU A 121 4.29 -2.58 -19.74
N ARG A 122 3.43 -2.96 -18.81
CA ARG A 122 2.11 -3.52 -19.15
C ARG A 122 1.23 -2.53 -19.91
N GLU A 123 1.18 -1.27 -19.49
CA GLU A 123 0.39 -0.25 -20.17
C GLU A 123 0.96 0.06 -21.57
N ALA A 124 2.30 0.11 -21.72
CA ALA A 124 2.96 0.38 -22.98
C ALA A 124 2.87 -0.80 -23.95
N ASN A 125 3.39 -1.98 -23.58
CA ASN A 125 3.62 -3.09 -24.51
C ASN A 125 2.39 -3.98 -24.73
N TYR A 126 1.54 -4.15 -23.71
CA TYR A 126 0.35 -5.00 -23.85
C TYR A 126 -0.91 -4.21 -24.20
N LYS A 127 -1.08 -3.01 -23.60
CA LYS A 127 -2.25 -2.16 -23.90
C LYS A 127 -1.99 -1.12 -24.97
N LEU A 128 -0.76 -1.03 -25.46
CA LEU A 128 -0.32 -0.11 -26.51
C LEU A 128 -0.73 1.34 -26.20
N ARG A 129 -0.43 1.78 -24.97
CA ARG A 129 -0.71 3.13 -24.51
C ARG A 129 0.52 3.99 -24.63
N GLY A 130 0.35 5.23 -25.09
CA GLY A 130 1.42 6.21 -25.16
C GLY A 130 1.79 6.79 -23.80
N ARG A 131 2.96 7.41 -23.72
CA ARG A 131 3.57 8.02 -22.52
C ARG A 131 2.59 8.90 -21.74
N TYR A 132 1.79 9.70 -22.44
CA TYR A 132 0.86 10.65 -21.85
C TYR A 132 -0.29 9.97 -21.09
N TYR A 133 -0.87 8.95 -21.71
CA TYR A 133 -1.91 8.16 -21.07
C TYR A 133 -1.37 7.46 -19.83
N ILE A 134 -0.18 6.84 -19.95
CA ILE A 134 0.47 6.10 -18.85
C ILE A 134 0.69 7.03 -17.65
N LYS A 135 1.24 8.22 -17.88
CA LYS A 135 1.47 9.23 -16.82
C LYS A 135 0.18 9.56 -16.08
N ARG A 136 -0.87 9.93 -16.81
CA ARG A 136 -2.16 10.30 -16.21
C ARG A 136 -2.80 9.13 -15.49
N HIS A 137 -2.75 7.94 -16.08
CA HIS A 137 -3.36 6.73 -15.51
C HIS A 137 -2.69 6.31 -14.20
N LEU A 138 -1.36 6.29 -14.17
CA LEU A 138 -0.60 5.86 -12.99
C LEU A 138 -0.59 6.94 -11.89
N ALA A 139 -0.59 8.23 -12.25
CA ALA A 139 -0.78 9.31 -11.30
C ALA A 139 -2.15 9.19 -10.58
N GLY A 140 -3.20 8.83 -11.31
CA GLY A 140 -4.52 8.53 -10.74
C GLY A 140 -4.52 7.32 -9.79
N LYS A 141 -3.53 6.44 -9.89
CA LYS A 141 -3.29 5.32 -8.95
C LYS A 141 -2.42 5.71 -7.75
N GLY A 142 -2.00 6.97 -7.66
CA GLY A 142 -1.25 7.50 -6.53
C GLY A 142 0.26 7.35 -6.64
N TYR A 143 0.81 7.08 -7.84
CA TYR A 143 2.25 7.18 -8.08
C TYR A 143 2.64 8.63 -8.35
N SER A 144 3.84 9.04 -7.93
CA SER A 144 4.33 10.39 -8.22
C SER A 144 4.70 10.55 -9.69
N LEU A 145 4.46 11.75 -10.27
CA LEU A 145 4.80 12.02 -11.67
C LEU A 145 6.29 11.84 -11.94
N SER A 146 7.15 12.23 -11.00
CA SER A 146 8.60 12.07 -11.12
C SER A 146 9.05 10.60 -11.16
N ASP A 147 8.41 9.74 -10.35
CA ASP A 147 8.74 8.32 -10.35
C ASP A 147 8.22 7.62 -11.62
N ILE A 148 7.04 8.04 -12.11
CA ILE A 148 6.50 7.54 -13.37
C ILE A 148 7.42 7.92 -14.54
N ASP A 149 7.86 9.19 -14.63
CA ASP A 149 8.78 9.63 -15.68
C ASP A 149 10.09 8.85 -15.63
N ARG A 150 10.67 8.71 -14.43
CA ARG A 150 11.90 7.92 -14.25
C ARG A 150 11.73 6.45 -14.68
N ALA A 151 10.61 5.83 -14.35
CA ALA A 151 10.35 4.45 -14.75
C ALA A 151 10.18 4.31 -16.27
N ILE A 152 9.49 5.27 -16.91
CA ILE A 152 9.34 5.28 -18.37
C ILE A 152 10.70 5.45 -19.04
N ASP A 153 11.49 6.46 -18.62
CA ASP A 153 12.79 6.75 -19.21
C ASP A 153 13.73 5.55 -19.05
N LEU A 154 13.76 4.93 -17.87
CA LEU A 154 14.58 3.74 -17.62
C LEU A 154 14.21 2.56 -18.54
N LEU A 155 12.93 2.31 -18.76
CA LEU A 155 12.47 1.21 -19.63
C LEU A 155 12.72 1.51 -21.13
N VAL A 156 12.62 2.78 -21.54
CA VAL A 156 12.99 3.21 -22.89
C VAL A 156 14.49 3.09 -23.12
N ASP A 157 15.31 3.56 -22.19
CA ASP A 157 16.78 3.50 -22.27
C ASP A 157 17.31 2.06 -22.31
N ARG A 158 16.61 1.13 -21.66
CA ARG A 158 16.93 -0.32 -21.72
C ARG A 158 16.46 -0.98 -23.02
N GLY A 159 15.61 -0.32 -23.81
CA GLY A 159 14.95 -0.92 -24.96
C GLY A 159 13.78 -1.84 -24.63
N ASP A 160 13.31 -1.83 -23.36
CA ASP A 160 12.15 -2.62 -22.93
C ASP A 160 10.83 -2.05 -23.49
N ILE A 161 10.81 -0.76 -23.85
CA ILE A 161 9.68 -0.05 -24.45
C ILE A 161 10.17 0.77 -25.65
N ASP A 162 9.53 0.54 -26.80
CA ASP A 162 9.58 1.41 -27.96
C ASP A 162 8.18 1.94 -28.26
N PHE A 163 7.98 3.22 -28.03
CA PHE A 163 6.66 3.85 -28.23
C PHE A 163 6.29 3.99 -29.71
N ASP A 164 7.24 4.11 -30.61
CA ASP A 164 6.97 4.21 -32.05
C ASP A 164 6.58 2.84 -32.60
N GLU A 165 7.30 1.77 -32.27
CA GLU A 165 6.92 0.41 -32.60
C GLU A 165 5.54 0.03 -32.02
N ASN A 166 5.31 0.37 -30.73
CA ASN A 166 4.03 0.12 -30.10
C ASN A 166 2.87 0.87 -30.76
N PHE A 167 3.12 2.06 -31.28
CA PHE A 167 2.12 2.83 -32.02
C PHE A 167 1.83 2.17 -33.38
N ASP A 168 2.83 1.70 -34.12
CA ASP A 168 2.64 1.00 -35.37
C ASP A 168 1.86 -0.30 -35.19
N ARG A 169 2.20 -1.09 -34.18
CA ARG A 169 1.41 -2.27 -33.76
C ARG A 169 -0.05 -1.93 -33.40
N LEU A 170 -0.27 -0.75 -32.79
CA LEU A 170 -1.64 -0.30 -32.52
C LEU A 170 -2.41 0.04 -33.79
N CYS A 171 -1.77 0.70 -34.76
CA CYS A 171 -2.35 1.01 -36.05
C CYS A 171 -2.72 -0.26 -36.82
N GLU A 172 -1.81 -1.23 -36.94
CA GLU A 172 -2.05 -2.53 -37.54
C GLU A 172 -3.24 -3.26 -36.91
N LYS A 173 -3.24 -3.33 -35.58
CA LYS A 173 -4.33 -3.96 -34.82
C LYS A 173 -5.70 -3.31 -35.06
N ARG A 174 -5.73 -2.04 -35.44
CA ARG A 174 -6.94 -1.25 -35.70
C ARG A 174 -7.28 -1.12 -37.19
N GLY A 175 -6.42 -1.60 -38.08
CA GLY A 175 -6.60 -1.48 -39.54
C GLY A 175 -6.56 0.00 -39.99
N ILE A 176 -5.69 0.82 -39.36
CA ILE A 176 -5.59 2.25 -39.65
C ILE A 176 -4.39 2.53 -40.55
N GLU A 177 -4.68 3.04 -41.74
CA GLU A 177 -3.67 3.36 -42.76
C GLU A 177 -3.56 4.85 -43.04
N SER A 178 -4.68 5.60 -42.89
CA SER A 178 -4.68 7.04 -43.21
C SER A 178 -3.94 7.90 -42.17
N ASP A 179 -3.26 8.95 -42.58
CA ASP A 179 -2.52 9.85 -41.69
C ASP A 179 -3.44 10.64 -40.74
N GLU A 180 -4.67 10.95 -41.18
CA GLU A 180 -5.65 11.63 -40.33
C GLU A 180 -6.11 10.73 -39.19
N ASP A 181 -6.41 9.47 -39.49
CA ASP A 181 -6.81 8.47 -38.47
C ASP A 181 -5.66 8.15 -37.52
N ARG A 182 -4.42 8.03 -38.05
CA ARG A 182 -3.20 7.86 -37.23
C ARG A 182 -3.02 9.01 -36.26
N THR A 183 -3.23 10.24 -36.70
CA THR A 183 -3.14 11.43 -35.84
C THR A 183 -4.21 11.42 -34.75
N SER A 184 -5.44 11.13 -35.09
CA SER A 184 -6.54 10.97 -34.13
C SER A 184 -6.24 9.88 -33.09
N LEU A 185 -5.68 8.76 -33.52
CA LEU A 185 -5.30 7.65 -32.67
C LEU A 185 -4.17 8.03 -31.69
N LYS A 186 -3.16 8.81 -32.13
CA LYS A 186 -2.09 9.32 -31.26
C LYS A 186 -2.65 10.09 -30.06
N TYR A 187 -3.60 10.99 -30.29
CA TYR A 187 -4.24 11.73 -29.20
C TYR A 187 -5.05 10.80 -28.27
N ARG A 188 -5.88 9.93 -28.85
CA ARG A 188 -6.77 9.05 -28.09
C ARG A 188 -6.03 8.08 -27.18
N PHE A 189 -4.86 7.59 -27.62
CA PHE A 189 -4.05 6.63 -26.87
C PHE A 189 -2.89 7.27 -26.09
N GLY A 190 -2.75 8.60 -26.17
CA GLY A 190 -1.80 9.37 -25.37
C GLY A 190 -0.35 9.28 -25.86
N TYR A 191 -0.13 9.09 -27.16
CA TYR A 191 1.18 9.22 -27.81
C TYR A 191 1.54 10.67 -28.11
N LYS A 192 0.55 11.52 -28.24
CA LYS A 192 0.71 12.95 -28.46
C LYS A 192 -0.29 13.74 -27.62
N ILE A 193 0.08 14.98 -27.22
CA ILE A 193 -0.82 15.95 -26.59
C ILE A 193 -1.42 16.79 -27.69
#